data_840cd9314d88043c31b56f98a01706da
#
_entry.id   840cd9314d88043c31b56f98a01706da
#
_cell.length_a   1.000
_cell.length_b   1.000
_cell.length_c   1.000
_cell.angle_alpha   90.00
_cell.angle_beta   90.00
_cell.angle_gamma   90.00
#
_symmetry.space_group_name_H-M   'P 1'
#
loop_
_entity.id
_entity.type
_entity.pdbx_description
1 polymer ?
#
loop_
_entity_poly.entity_id
_entity_poly.type
_entity_poly.pdbx_seq_one_letter_code
_entity_poly.pdbx_strand_id
1 'polypeptide(L)'
;MRIVGIDPGLRITGYACVDLAPGAIEPTLVEAGVVRLRADEPVAARLRQLHEELGSLLDELRPARVAVEQVFAHVAHVRTAIVMGHGRGVVLLAAQLRDLAIDELAPAEVKKAVAGRGQASKEQMQRAVMHQFGLRALPEPPDVADAIAIAACAARRFAGEVDAAPRIITAAGGARSPRPRRAG
;
A
#
# COMPACT_ATOMS: atom_id res chain seq x y z
N MET A 1 5.63 -1.71 10.94
CA MET A 1 5.67 -0.63 9.90
C MET A 1 4.27 -0.40 9.38
N ARG A 2 3.86 0.87 9.27
CA ARG A 2 2.52 1.24 8.79
C ARG A 2 2.52 1.58 7.31
N ILE A 3 1.55 1.05 6.57
CA ILE A 3 1.40 1.24 5.12
C ILE A 3 -0.03 1.65 4.83
N VAL A 4 -0.23 2.67 3.98
CA VAL A 4 -1.55 3.06 3.49
C VAL A 4 -1.65 2.72 2.01
N GLY A 5 -2.62 1.85 1.67
CA GLY A 5 -3.01 1.55 0.29
C GLY A 5 -4.12 2.48 -0.15
N ILE A 6 -4.03 2.99 -1.36
CA ILE A 6 -5.00 3.93 -1.94
C ILE A 6 -5.43 3.45 -3.32
N ASP A 7 -6.74 3.34 -3.52
CA ASP A 7 -7.38 3.13 -4.82
C ASP A 7 -8.00 4.46 -5.31
N PRO A 8 -7.31 5.19 -6.22
CA PRO A 8 -7.67 6.56 -6.56
C PRO A 8 -8.84 6.62 -7.54
N GLY A 9 -9.93 7.28 -7.15
CA GLY A 9 -11.06 7.63 -8.00
C GLY A 9 -11.50 9.09 -7.84
N LEU A 10 -12.17 9.67 -8.84
CA LEU A 10 -12.69 11.05 -8.76
C LEU A 10 -14.17 11.14 -8.36
N ARG A 11 -14.73 10.09 -7.83
CA ARG A 11 -16.04 10.05 -7.15
C ARG A 11 -15.88 9.48 -5.75
N ILE A 12 -15.16 8.36 -5.69
CA ILE A 12 -14.81 7.64 -4.47
C ILE A 12 -13.34 7.27 -4.61
N THR A 13 -12.56 7.55 -3.57
CA THR A 13 -11.19 7.05 -3.41
C THR A 13 -11.19 6.12 -2.22
N GLY A 14 -10.83 4.85 -2.43
CA GLY A 14 -10.66 3.88 -1.36
C GLY A 14 -9.33 4.12 -0.63
N TYR A 15 -9.30 3.91 0.69
CA TYR A 15 -8.06 3.84 1.45
C TYR A 15 -8.08 2.70 2.46
N ALA A 16 -6.92 2.18 2.78
CA ALA A 16 -6.75 1.20 3.85
C ALA A 16 -5.38 1.35 4.51
N CYS A 17 -5.37 1.31 5.82
CA CYS A 17 -4.18 1.35 6.64
C CYS A 17 -3.92 -0.05 7.22
N VAL A 18 -2.71 -0.55 7.02
CA VAL A 18 -2.27 -1.83 7.61
C VAL A 18 -0.98 -1.65 8.39
N ASP A 19 -0.82 -2.43 9.45
CA ASP A 19 0.42 -2.53 10.21
C ASP A 19 1.10 -3.88 9.94
N LEU A 20 2.37 -3.84 9.55
CA LEU A 20 3.25 -5.00 9.42
C LEU A 20 4.21 -5.04 10.61
N ALA A 21 4.06 -6.05 11.47
CA ALA A 21 4.95 -6.26 12.60
C ALA A 21 6.37 -6.69 12.14
N PRO A 22 7.43 -6.40 12.90
CA PRO A 22 8.77 -6.87 12.57
C PRO A 22 8.81 -8.40 12.45
N GLY A 23 9.33 -8.89 11.32
CA GLY A 23 9.41 -10.34 11.03
C GLY A 23 8.11 -11.01 10.64
N ALA A 24 6.98 -10.28 10.59
CA ALA A 24 5.72 -10.80 10.06
C ALA A 24 5.70 -10.71 8.53
N ILE A 25 5.01 -11.66 7.90
CA ILE A 25 4.71 -11.64 6.46
C ILE A 25 3.31 -11.09 6.22
N GLU A 26 2.38 -11.39 7.12
CA GLU A 26 0.98 -10.97 7.02
C GLU A 26 0.73 -9.69 7.80
N PRO A 27 0.17 -8.66 7.15
CA PRO A 27 -0.20 -7.43 7.83
C PRO A 27 -1.52 -7.57 8.59
N THR A 28 -1.72 -6.70 9.57
CA THR A 28 -3.01 -6.53 10.27
C THR A 28 -3.70 -5.26 9.78
N LEU A 29 -5.02 -5.33 9.54
CA LEU A 29 -5.81 -4.16 9.17
C LEU A 29 -6.02 -3.26 10.40
N VAL A 30 -5.65 -1.98 10.25
CA VAL A 30 -5.88 -0.96 11.27
C VAL A 30 -7.22 -0.27 11.02
N GLU A 31 -7.40 0.18 9.78
CA GLU A 31 -8.59 0.91 9.37
C GLU A 31 -8.70 0.89 7.84
N ALA A 32 -9.94 0.99 7.34
CA ALA A 32 -10.21 1.17 5.92
C ALA A 32 -11.49 1.97 5.70
N GLY A 33 -11.56 2.69 4.61
CA GLY A 33 -12.70 3.54 4.29
C GLY A 33 -12.62 4.17 2.93
N VAL A 34 -13.41 5.23 2.73
CA VAL A 34 -13.45 5.98 1.48
C VAL A 34 -13.46 7.49 1.71
N VAL A 35 -12.77 8.19 0.83
CA VAL A 35 -12.92 9.62 0.61
C VAL A 35 -13.98 9.81 -0.48
N ARG A 36 -15.09 10.49 -0.14
CA ARG A 36 -16.19 10.77 -1.08
C ARG A 36 -16.08 12.18 -1.61
N LEU A 37 -15.87 12.29 -2.93
CA LEU A 37 -15.73 13.57 -3.61
C LEU A 37 -17.09 14.07 -4.13
N ARG A 38 -17.28 15.38 -4.13
CA ARG A 38 -18.49 16.04 -4.65
C ARG A 38 -18.57 15.89 -6.17
N ALA A 39 -19.35 14.90 -6.64
CA ALA A 39 -19.39 14.49 -8.05
C ALA A 39 -20.00 15.55 -8.99
N ASP A 40 -20.74 16.52 -8.46
CA ASP A 40 -21.32 17.67 -9.11
C ASP A 40 -20.33 18.84 -9.33
N GLU A 41 -19.22 18.82 -8.61
CA GLU A 41 -18.18 19.84 -8.71
C GLU A 41 -17.25 19.61 -9.92
N PRO A 42 -16.63 20.69 -10.45
CA PRO A 42 -15.60 20.58 -11.47
C PRO A 42 -14.44 19.69 -11.05
N VAL A 43 -13.75 19.08 -12.03
CA VAL A 43 -12.60 18.18 -11.77
C VAL A 43 -11.56 18.85 -10.87
N ALA A 44 -11.21 20.11 -11.14
CA ALA A 44 -10.20 20.84 -10.34
C ALA A 44 -10.59 20.97 -8.86
N ALA A 45 -11.86 21.23 -8.56
CA ALA A 45 -12.37 21.32 -7.21
C ALA A 45 -12.31 19.96 -6.49
N ARG A 46 -12.66 18.88 -7.19
CA ARG A 46 -12.55 17.51 -6.66
C ARG A 46 -11.10 17.10 -6.40
N LEU A 47 -10.16 17.48 -7.25
CA LEU A 47 -8.74 17.21 -7.04
C LEU A 47 -8.21 17.96 -5.80
N ARG A 48 -8.64 19.22 -5.60
CA ARG A 48 -8.31 19.96 -4.39
C ARG A 48 -8.89 19.27 -3.15
N GLN A 49 -10.18 18.91 -3.17
CA GLN A 49 -10.81 18.19 -2.06
C GLN A 49 -10.07 16.89 -1.75
N LEU A 50 -9.74 16.09 -2.79
CA LEU A 50 -8.97 14.86 -2.62
C LEU A 50 -7.61 15.11 -1.96
N HIS A 51 -6.90 16.15 -2.38
CA HIS A 51 -5.61 16.51 -1.80
C HIS A 51 -5.71 16.90 -0.31
N GLU A 52 -6.71 17.70 0.04
CA GLU A 52 -6.96 18.15 1.41
C GLU A 52 -7.31 16.97 2.33
N GLU A 53 -8.25 16.12 1.91
CA GLU A 53 -8.71 14.96 2.69
C GLU A 53 -7.64 13.87 2.81
N LEU A 54 -6.94 13.55 1.72
CA LEU A 54 -5.80 12.62 1.77
C LEU A 54 -4.66 13.18 2.62
N GLY A 55 -4.41 14.48 2.54
CA GLY A 55 -3.42 15.13 3.38
C GLY A 55 -3.71 14.91 4.85
N SER A 56 -4.92 15.24 5.29
CA SER A 56 -5.36 15.05 6.68
C SER A 56 -5.28 13.58 7.10
N LEU A 57 -5.71 12.66 6.24
CA LEU A 57 -5.66 11.21 6.49
C LEU A 57 -4.21 10.71 6.69
N LEU A 58 -3.28 11.12 5.84
CA LEU A 58 -1.88 10.73 5.95
C LEU A 58 -1.22 11.33 7.21
N ASP A 59 -1.59 12.56 7.60
CA ASP A 59 -1.10 13.21 8.81
C ASP A 59 -1.62 12.52 10.08
N GLU A 60 -2.84 12.00 10.06
CA GLU A 60 -3.46 11.24 11.16
C GLU A 60 -2.86 9.84 11.27
N LEU A 61 -2.84 9.08 10.17
CA LEU A 61 -2.39 7.69 10.14
C LEU A 61 -0.87 7.54 10.27
N ARG A 62 -0.09 8.54 9.87
CA ARG A 62 1.38 8.58 9.90
C ARG A 62 2.02 7.32 9.33
N PRO A 63 1.72 6.95 8.07
CA PRO A 63 2.33 5.78 7.47
C PRO A 63 3.81 6.02 7.17
N ALA A 64 4.58 4.95 7.10
CA ALA A 64 5.93 4.99 6.55
C ALA A 64 5.93 4.93 5.01
N ARG A 65 4.87 4.40 4.43
CA ARG A 65 4.75 4.16 2.98
C ARG A 65 3.32 4.35 2.51
N VAL A 66 3.17 4.80 1.27
CA VAL A 66 1.90 4.83 0.54
C VAL A 66 2.01 3.87 -0.65
N ALA A 67 1.03 3.00 -0.81
CA ALA A 67 0.92 2.11 -1.95
C ALA A 67 -0.24 2.54 -2.86
N VAL A 68 -0.03 2.50 -4.17
CA VAL A 68 -1.03 2.86 -5.18
C VAL A 68 -0.91 1.96 -6.40
N GLU A 69 -2.03 1.63 -7.03
CA GLU A 69 -2.04 0.83 -8.24
C GLU A 69 -1.55 1.65 -9.46
N GLN A 70 -0.78 1.00 -10.34
CA GLN A 70 -0.38 1.57 -11.62
C GLN A 70 -1.58 1.68 -12.55
N VAL A 71 -1.71 2.81 -13.25
CA VAL A 71 -2.75 3.01 -14.26
C VAL A 71 -2.20 2.63 -15.62
N PHE A 72 -2.84 1.64 -16.27
CA PHE A 72 -2.56 1.30 -17.66
C PHE A 72 -3.66 1.87 -18.55
N ALA A 73 -3.26 2.65 -19.55
CA ALA A 73 -4.19 3.15 -20.54
C ALA A 73 -4.65 2.00 -21.47
N HIS A 74 -5.93 1.63 -21.37
CA HIS A 74 -6.56 0.75 -22.35
C HIS A 74 -7.21 1.60 -23.44
N VAL A 75 -6.92 1.32 -24.70
CA VAL A 75 -7.42 2.09 -25.87
C VAL A 75 -8.95 2.27 -25.84
N ALA A 76 -9.69 1.29 -25.31
CA ALA A 76 -11.14 1.34 -25.20
C ALA A 76 -11.67 2.32 -24.11
N HIS A 77 -10.83 2.77 -23.16
CA HIS A 77 -11.27 3.54 -21.98
C HIS A 77 -10.35 4.73 -21.65
N VAL A 78 -9.82 5.40 -22.69
CA VAL A 78 -8.86 6.51 -22.56
C VAL A 78 -9.37 7.60 -21.61
N ARG A 79 -10.64 7.99 -21.70
CA ARG A 79 -11.22 9.03 -20.84
C ARG A 79 -11.21 8.64 -19.37
N THR A 80 -11.52 7.40 -19.07
CA THR A 80 -11.47 6.87 -17.68
C THR A 80 -10.03 6.84 -17.17
N ALA A 81 -9.07 6.39 -17.99
CA ALA A 81 -7.66 6.36 -17.63
C ALA A 81 -7.11 7.76 -17.34
N ILE A 82 -7.50 8.79 -18.11
CA ILE A 82 -7.11 10.18 -17.86
C ILE A 82 -7.66 10.65 -16.51
N VAL A 83 -8.94 10.39 -16.23
CA VAL A 83 -9.57 10.77 -14.96
C VAL A 83 -8.93 10.07 -13.77
N MET A 84 -8.64 8.78 -13.87
CA MET A 84 -7.91 8.02 -12.86
C MET A 84 -6.47 8.54 -12.68
N GLY A 85 -5.80 8.90 -13.78
CA GLY A 85 -4.47 9.52 -13.77
C GLY A 85 -4.43 10.83 -12.99
N HIS A 86 -5.46 11.68 -13.09
CA HIS A 86 -5.56 12.90 -12.29
C HIS A 86 -5.63 12.59 -10.78
N GLY A 87 -6.53 11.69 -10.36
CA GLY A 87 -6.65 11.29 -8.96
C GLY A 87 -5.36 10.66 -8.43
N ARG A 88 -4.75 9.76 -9.21
CA ARG A 88 -3.47 9.15 -8.89
C ARG A 88 -2.35 10.19 -8.74
N GLY A 89 -2.29 11.19 -9.61
CA GLY A 89 -1.32 12.28 -9.50
C GLY A 89 -1.42 13.04 -8.17
N VAL A 90 -2.65 13.25 -7.67
CA VAL A 90 -2.87 13.86 -6.36
C VAL A 90 -2.38 12.95 -5.22
N VAL A 91 -2.59 11.63 -5.31
CA VAL A 91 -2.08 10.67 -4.32
C VAL A 91 -0.54 10.73 -4.24
N LEU A 92 0.12 10.68 -5.41
CA LEU A 92 1.58 10.76 -5.48
C LEU A 92 2.11 12.08 -4.90
N LEU A 93 1.46 13.19 -5.24
CA LEU A 93 1.82 14.51 -4.72
C LEU A 93 1.62 14.60 -3.20
N ALA A 94 0.49 14.13 -2.67
CA ALA A 94 0.21 14.16 -1.24
C ALA A 94 1.22 13.33 -0.43
N ALA A 95 1.65 12.18 -0.95
CA ALA A 95 2.68 11.34 -0.36
C ALA A 95 4.06 12.01 -0.45
N GLN A 96 4.43 12.56 -1.61
CA GLN A 96 5.73 13.19 -1.81
C GLN A 96 5.91 14.46 -0.96
N LEU A 97 4.85 15.26 -0.78
CA LEU A 97 4.89 16.44 0.11
C LEU A 97 5.13 16.09 1.59
N ARG A 98 5.05 14.81 1.95
CA ARG A 98 5.29 14.27 3.31
C ARG A 98 6.53 13.38 3.37
N ASP A 99 7.35 13.37 2.32
CA ASP A 99 8.55 12.52 2.19
C ASP A 99 8.27 11.03 2.43
N LEU A 100 7.03 10.57 2.12
CA LEU A 100 6.65 9.17 2.26
C LEU A 100 7.19 8.34 1.10
N ALA A 101 7.65 7.13 1.40
CA ALA A 101 7.99 6.16 0.37
C ALA A 101 6.73 5.74 -0.40
N ILE A 102 6.85 5.62 -1.73
CA ILE A 102 5.73 5.28 -2.62
C ILE A 102 5.98 3.92 -3.28
N ASP A 103 5.02 3.01 -3.12
CA ASP A 103 5.00 1.71 -3.79
C ASP A 103 3.98 1.73 -4.92
N GLU A 104 4.44 1.61 -6.15
CA GLU A 104 3.59 1.48 -7.33
C GLU A 104 3.44 0.00 -7.69
N LEU A 105 2.20 -0.51 -7.65
CA LEU A 105 1.91 -1.93 -7.81
C LEU A 105 1.16 -2.21 -9.10
N ALA A 106 1.54 -3.27 -9.80
CA ALA A 106 0.80 -3.70 -10.98
C ALA A 106 -0.55 -4.36 -10.58
N PRO A 107 -1.66 -4.11 -11.30
CA PRO A 107 -2.97 -4.72 -10.99
C PRO A 107 -2.94 -6.24 -10.86
N ALA A 108 -2.17 -6.92 -11.72
CA ALA A 108 -2.02 -8.37 -11.66
C ALA A 108 -1.26 -8.85 -10.41
N GLU A 109 -0.31 -8.05 -9.92
CA GLU A 109 0.43 -8.31 -8.68
C GLU A 109 -0.50 -8.21 -7.47
N VAL A 110 -1.30 -7.15 -7.38
CA VAL A 110 -2.29 -6.96 -6.31
C VAL A 110 -3.29 -8.13 -6.27
N LYS A 111 -3.85 -8.50 -7.44
CA LYS A 111 -4.78 -9.63 -7.53
C LYS A 111 -4.13 -10.95 -7.13
N LYS A 112 -2.90 -11.21 -7.57
CA LYS A 112 -2.17 -12.42 -7.23
C LYS A 112 -1.86 -12.49 -5.74
N ALA A 113 -1.45 -11.37 -5.13
CA ALA A 113 -1.12 -11.32 -3.70
C ALA A 113 -2.30 -11.63 -2.79
N VAL A 114 -3.54 -11.27 -3.19
CA VAL A 114 -4.74 -11.42 -2.37
C VAL A 114 -5.58 -12.64 -2.76
N ALA A 115 -5.81 -12.84 -4.06
CA ALA A 115 -6.67 -13.93 -4.54
C ALA A 115 -5.89 -15.16 -5.07
N GLY A 116 -4.55 -15.14 -4.97
CA GLY A 116 -3.69 -16.22 -5.48
C GLY A 116 -3.55 -16.28 -7.00
N ARG A 117 -4.28 -15.45 -7.75
CA ARG A 117 -4.27 -15.39 -9.22
C ARG A 117 -4.47 -13.97 -9.74
N GLY A 118 -3.74 -13.61 -10.81
CA GLY A 118 -3.74 -12.25 -11.37
C GLY A 118 -4.99 -11.86 -12.15
N GLN A 119 -5.92 -12.79 -12.40
CA GLN A 119 -7.18 -12.57 -13.14
C GLN A 119 -8.42 -12.72 -12.26
N ALA A 120 -8.30 -12.50 -10.94
CA ALA A 120 -9.42 -12.56 -10.03
C ALA A 120 -10.49 -11.51 -10.37
N SER A 121 -11.77 -11.89 -10.29
CA SER A 121 -12.89 -10.95 -10.41
C SER A 121 -12.98 -10.04 -9.19
N LYS A 122 -13.73 -8.93 -9.31
CA LYS A 122 -13.97 -8.02 -8.15
C LYS A 122 -14.59 -8.74 -6.97
N GLU A 123 -15.58 -9.59 -7.19
CA GLU A 123 -16.21 -10.38 -6.12
C GLU A 123 -15.24 -11.35 -5.45
N GLN A 124 -14.34 -11.96 -6.23
CA GLN A 124 -13.29 -12.84 -5.70
C GLN A 124 -12.30 -12.06 -4.84
N MET A 125 -11.94 -10.84 -5.26
CA MET A 125 -11.10 -9.94 -4.48
C MET A 125 -11.75 -9.54 -3.16
N GLN A 126 -13.02 -9.09 -3.19
CA GLN A 126 -13.76 -8.73 -1.97
C GLN A 126 -13.85 -9.89 -0.98
N ARG A 127 -14.19 -11.10 -1.47
CA ARG A 127 -14.25 -12.31 -0.62
C ARG A 127 -12.88 -12.69 -0.05
N ALA A 128 -11.84 -12.61 -0.86
CA ALA A 128 -10.48 -12.90 -0.41
C ALA A 128 -10.03 -11.94 0.69
N VAL A 129 -10.26 -10.64 0.51
CA VAL A 129 -10.00 -9.59 1.52
C VAL A 129 -10.80 -9.88 2.80
N MET A 130 -12.10 -10.14 2.67
CA MET A 130 -12.96 -10.44 3.83
C MET A 130 -12.41 -11.61 4.65
N HIS A 131 -12.04 -12.72 3.99
CA HIS A 131 -11.51 -13.91 4.67
C HIS A 131 -10.13 -13.67 5.29
N GLN A 132 -9.21 -13.02 4.55
CA GLN A 132 -7.84 -12.80 5.02
C GLN A 132 -7.77 -11.88 6.24
N PHE A 133 -8.63 -10.86 6.30
CA PHE A 133 -8.66 -9.90 7.40
C PHE A 133 -9.75 -10.18 8.44
N GLY A 134 -10.47 -11.31 8.31
CA GLY A 134 -11.50 -11.71 9.28
C GLY A 134 -12.67 -10.71 9.38
N LEU A 135 -13.03 -10.07 8.26
CA LEU A 135 -14.09 -9.07 8.26
C LEU A 135 -15.46 -9.74 8.39
N ARG A 136 -16.38 -9.11 9.11
CA ARG A 136 -17.74 -9.64 9.37
C ARG A 136 -18.65 -9.59 8.14
N ALA A 137 -18.35 -8.71 7.18
CA ALA A 137 -19.09 -8.51 5.94
C ALA A 137 -18.15 -8.14 4.81
N LEU A 138 -18.62 -8.20 3.56
CA LEU A 138 -17.88 -7.71 2.41
C LEU A 138 -17.61 -6.21 2.57
N PRO A 139 -16.36 -5.75 2.30
CA PRO A 139 -16.07 -4.31 2.30
C PRO A 139 -16.90 -3.57 1.24
N GLU A 140 -17.61 -2.54 1.66
CA GLU A 140 -18.42 -1.69 0.80
C GLU A 140 -18.13 -0.20 1.03
N PRO A 141 -18.04 0.59 -0.05
CA PRO A 141 -18.09 0.15 -1.47
C PRO A 141 -16.87 -0.70 -1.86
N PRO A 142 -16.86 -1.32 -3.06
CA PRO A 142 -15.76 -2.18 -3.53
C PRO A 142 -14.38 -1.54 -3.47
N ASP A 143 -14.30 -0.22 -3.62
CA ASP A 143 -13.06 0.57 -3.53
C ASP A 143 -12.32 0.36 -2.19
N VAL A 144 -13.05 0.04 -1.11
CA VAL A 144 -12.45 -0.32 0.19
C VAL A 144 -11.67 -1.63 0.09
N ALA A 145 -12.24 -2.64 -0.57
CA ALA A 145 -11.57 -3.92 -0.76
C ALA A 145 -10.32 -3.78 -1.66
N ASP A 146 -10.43 -2.96 -2.70
CA ASP A 146 -9.32 -2.68 -3.61
C ASP A 146 -8.17 -1.98 -2.85
N ALA A 147 -8.48 -1.00 -2.00
CA ALA A 147 -7.48 -0.33 -1.16
C ALA A 147 -6.82 -1.27 -0.12
N ILE A 148 -7.61 -2.16 0.53
CA ILE A 148 -7.07 -3.18 1.44
C ILE A 148 -6.13 -4.13 0.69
N ALA A 149 -6.50 -4.55 -0.52
CA ALA A 149 -5.68 -5.42 -1.36
C ALA A 149 -4.35 -4.76 -1.75
N ILE A 150 -4.38 -3.46 -2.10
CA ILE A 150 -3.19 -2.67 -2.41
C ILE A 150 -2.27 -2.59 -1.19
N ALA A 151 -2.80 -2.25 -0.01
CA ALA A 151 -2.03 -2.16 1.23
C ALA A 151 -1.39 -3.51 1.61
N ALA A 152 -2.17 -4.60 1.53
CA ALA A 152 -1.70 -5.96 1.82
C ALA A 152 -0.60 -6.42 0.85
N CYS A 153 -0.76 -6.13 -0.44
CA CYS A 153 0.24 -6.45 -1.45
C CYS A 153 1.57 -5.74 -1.17
N ALA A 154 1.53 -4.43 -0.88
CA ALA A 154 2.72 -3.65 -0.53
C ALA A 154 3.40 -4.18 0.73
N ALA A 155 2.63 -4.52 1.77
CA ALA A 155 3.16 -5.07 3.01
C ALA A 155 3.89 -6.40 2.80
N ARG A 156 3.30 -7.33 2.05
CA ARG A 156 3.92 -8.62 1.73
C ARG A 156 5.15 -8.49 0.86
N ARG A 157 5.12 -7.59 -0.13
CA ARG A 157 6.28 -7.28 -0.98
C ARG A 157 7.44 -6.78 -0.13
N PHE A 158 7.20 -5.82 0.77
CA PHE A 158 8.22 -5.31 1.67
C PHE A 158 8.76 -6.40 2.61
N ALA A 159 7.90 -7.26 3.18
CA ALA A 159 8.33 -8.39 4.01
C ALA A 159 9.28 -9.32 3.24
N GLY A 160 8.96 -9.64 1.99
CA GLY A 160 9.79 -10.46 1.12
C GLY A 160 11.14 -9.81 0.77
N GLU A 161 11.17 -8.50 0.55
CA GLU A 161 12.40 -7.75 0.29
C GLU A 161 13.34 -7.73 1.51
N VAL A 162 12.79 -7.56 2.70
CA VAL A 162 13.57 -7.58 3.96
C VAL A 162 14.14 -8.97 4.25
N ASP A 163 13.39 -10.03 3.97
CA ASP A 163 13.87 -11.40 4.19
C ASP A 163 14.90 -11.83 3.14
N ALA A 164 14.81 -11.30 1.92
CA ALA A 164 15.77 -11.53 0.83
C ALA A 164 17.07 -10.71 0.96
N ALA A 165 17.10 -9.68 1.82
CA ALA A 165 18.30 -8.88 2.04
C ALA A 165 19.42 -9.74 2.65
N PRO A 166 20.68 -9.67 2.15
CA PRO A 166 21.76 -10.46 2.71
C PRO A 166 21.97 -10.09 4.19
N ARG A 167 21.80 -11.07 5.07
CA ARG A 167 22.13 -10.91 6.50
C ARG A 167 23.62 -10.68 6.61
N ILE A 168 24.05 -9.47 6.95
CA ILE A 168 25.43 -9.20 7.29
C ILE A 168 25.72 -9.95 8.62
N ILE A 169 26.31 -11.15 8.50
CA ILE A 169 26.81 -11.87 9.66
C ILE A 169 28.06 -11.10 10.08
N THR A 170 27.95 -10.20 11.04
CA THR A 170 29.08 -9.65 11.78
C THR A 170 29.72 -10.80 12.51
N ALA A 171 30.76 -11.38 11.93
CA ALA A 171 31.62 -12.34 12.63
C ALA A 171 32.19 -11.60 13.84
N ALA A 172 31.70 -11.94 15.02
CA ALA A 172 32.29 -11.49 16.27
C ALA A 172 33.76 -11.95 16.27
N GLY A 173 34.65 -11.00 16.01
CA GLY A 173 36.10 -11.22 16.04
C GLY A 173 36.50 -11.68 17.44
N GLY A 174 36.74 -12.98 17.58
CA GLY A 174 37.38 -13.54 18.73
C GLY A 174 38.79 -12.95 18.84
N ALA A 175 38.96 -11.96 19.67
CA ALA A 175 40.26 -11.46 20.08
C ALA A 175 41.01 -12.59 20.80
N ARG A 176 41.92 -13.25 20.09
CA ARG A 176 42.90 -14.12 20.72
C ARG A 176 43.88 -13.24 21.53
N SER A 177 43.81 -13.31 22.84
CA SER A 177 44.78 -12.68 23.73
C SER A 177 46.18 -13.30 23.47
N PRO A 178 47.25 -12.51 23.39
CA PRO A 178 48.61 -13.02 23.21
C PRO A 178 49.08 -13.70 24.52
N ARG A 179 49.59 -14.94 24.41
CA ARG A 179 50.22 -15.66 25.53
C ARG A 179 51.52 -14.96 25.93
N PRO A 180 51.84 -14.81 27.23
CA PRO A 180 53.11 -14.25 27.66
C PRO A 180 54.26 -15.19 27.33
N ARG A 181 55.32 -14.65 26.76
CA ARG A 181 56.60 -15.36 26.53
C ARG A 181 57.27 -15.63 27.89
N ARG A 182 57.57 -16.89 28.18
CA ARG A 182 58.45 -17.26 29.26
C ARG A 182 59.89 -16.91 28.88
N ALA A 183 60.54 -16.13 29.76
CA ALA A 183 61.95 -15.92 29.71
C ALA A 183 62.64 -17.17 30.31
N GLY A 184 63.68 -17.65 29.62
CA GLY A 184 64.69 -18.61 30.12
C GLY A 184 66.05 -18.04 29.81
#